data_50641eb0a86a9e5ba9eb9afe6e9fc68e
#
_entry.id   50641eb0a86a9e5ba9eb9afe6e9fc68e
#
_cell.length_a   1.000
_cell.length_b   1.000
_cell.length_c   1.000
_cell.angle_alpha   90.00
_cell.angle_beta   90.00
_cell.angle_gamma   90.00
#
_symmetry.space_group_name_H-M   'P 1'
#
loop_
_entity.id
_entity.type
_entity.pdbx_description
1 polymer ?
#
loop_
_entity_poly.entity_id
_entity_poly.type
_entity_poly.pdbx_seq_one_letter_code
_entity_poly.pdbx_strand_id
1 'polypeptide(L)'
;PVKSHIRASVPKSEKNNLAGKNVRLSGSSSYLESYAAMIAKKDGHVLPEEAQTESDLSIHITGNVPTFSKLTELSRDEWDKLIDQFINIPATVTQKAISAFVPGGSDDPRKFKDAKGRIVIVGPALPAGKKISGHERAKIEVFRGAMRPFATTVNQELSDVLKSNVRVFLILPGTVDGKEPNDENIMDTINYLMSDESQSSSEVIF
;
A
#
# COMPACT_ATOMS: atom_id res chain seq x y z
N PRO A 1 12.46 -9.76 -16.40
CA PRO A 1 11.20 -10.33 -15.96
C PRO A 1 11.11 -10.11 -14.45
N VAL A 2 10.20 -9.20 -14.06
CA VAL A 2 9.91 -8.92 -12.65
C VAL A 2 9.29 -10.20 -12.08
N LYS A 3 9.99 -10.85 -11.15
CA LYS A 3 9.45 -12.01 -10.45
C LYS A 3 8.45 -11.48 -9.42
N SER A 4 7.17 -11.72 -9.65
CA SER A 4 6.16 -11.59 -8.61
C SER A 4 6.47 -12.66 -7.55
N HIS A 5 6.85 -12.26 -6.35
CA HIS A 5 7.09 -13.19 -5.25
C HIS A 5 5.81 -13.28 -4.42
N ILE A 6 5.01 -14.32 -4.71
CA ILE A 6 3.99 -14.78 -3.77
C ILE A 6 4.75 -15.41 -2.60
N ARG A 7 4.72 -14.79 -1.44
CA ARG A 7 5.30 -15.36 -0.22
C ARG A 7 4.17 -15.89 0.66
N ALA A 8 4.23 -17.16 0.99
CA ALA A 8 3.31 -17.80 1.95
C ALA A 8 3.58 -17.43 3.42
N SER A 9 4.60 -16.62 3.69
CA SER A 9 4.97 -16.17 5.04
C SER A 9 5.13 -14.67 5.08
N VAL A 10 4.71 -14.07 6.19
CA VAL A 10 4.94 -12.65 6.48
C VAL A 10 6.44 -12.40 6.56
N PRO A 11 7.04 -11.56 5.70
CA PRO A 11 8.43 -11.20 5.85
C PRO A 11 8.58 -10.37 7.13
N LYS A 12 9.56 -10.76 7.96
CA LYS A 12 9.87 -10.05 9.20
C LYS A 12 11.29 -9.52 9.13
N SER A 13 11.49 -8.32 9.64
CA SER A 13 12.81 -7.77 9.89
C SER A 13 13.08 -7.81 11.40
N GLU A 14 14.24 -8.30 11.79
CA GLU A 14 14.71 -8.21 13.19
C GLU A 14 15.03 -6.78 13.60
N LYS A 15 15.29 -5.91 12.60
CA LYS A 15 15.57 -4.48 12.82
C LYS A 15 14.27 -3.67 12.78
N ASN A 16 14.24 -2.66 13.64
CA ASN A 16 13.19 -1.65 13.59
C ASN A 16 13.55 -0.59 12.53
N ASN A 17 13.09 -0.81 11.30
CA ASN A 17 13.38 0.08 10.17
C ASN A 17 12.46 1.32 10.14
N LEU A 18 11.43 1.34 10.99
CA LEU A 18 10.53 2.50 11.14
C LEU A 18 11.04 3.52 12.16
N ALA A 19 12.03 3.15 13.00
CA ALA A 19 12.55 4.05 14.01
C ALA A 19 13.08 5.37 13.40
N GLY A 20 12.57 6.49 13.91
CA GLY A 20 12.91 7.84 13.44
C GLY A 20 12.40 8.20 12.05
N LYS A 21 11.54 7.38 11.43
CA LYS A 21 10.98 7.65 10.11
C LYS A 21 9.75 8.53 10.15
N ASN A 22 9.67 9.48 9.24
CA ASN A 22 8.51 10.33 9.02
C ASN A 22 7.53 9.62 8.10
N VAL A 23 6.31 9.37 8.57
CA VAL A 23 5.30 8.58 7.89
C VAL A 23 4.07 9.40 7.57
N ARG A 24 3.66 9.48 6.31
CA ARG A 24 2.34 9.96 5.91
C ARG A 24 1.37 8.80 5.91
N LEU A 25 0.27 8.95 6.63
CA LEU A 25 -0.75 7.93 6.75
C LEU A 25 -2.08 8.47 6.20
N SER A 26 -2.72 7.70 5.32
CA SER A 26 -4.00 8.07 4.71
C SER A 26 -4.87 6.85 4.44
N GLY A 27 -6.14 7.06 4.14
CA GLY A 27 -7.06 6.00 3.74
C GLY A 27 -8.28 5.88 4.63
N SER A 28 -8.80 4.66 4.79
CA SER A 28 -10.01 4.38 5.56
C SER A 28 -9.85 4.73 7.04
N SER A 29 -10.71 5.63 7.53
CA SER A 29 -10.66 6.17 8.90
C SER A 29 -10.69 5.10 10.00
N SER A 30 -11.33 3.95 9.73
CA SER A 30 -11.40 2.83 10.68
C SER A 30 -10.04 2.20 11.03
N TYR A 31 -9.03 2.44 10.22
CA TYR A 31 -7.69 1.88 10.40
C TYR A 31 -6.64 2.90 10.84
N LEU A 32 -6.87 4.20 10.58
CA LEU A 32 -5.84 5.22 10.76
C LEU A 32 -5.31 5.31 12.18
N GLU A 33 -6.18 5.26 13.18
CA GLU A 33 -5.79 5.35 14.60
C GLU A 33 -4.94 4.13 15.02
N SER A 34 -5.37 2.92 14.64
CA SER A 34 -4.64 1.68 14.93
C SER A 34 -3.25 1.69 14.30
N TYR A 35 -3.15 2.07 13.02
CA TYR A 35 -1.88 2.14 12.32
C TYR A 35 -0.97 3.24 12.87
N ALA A 36 -1.51 4.41 13.22
CA ALA A 36 -0.74 5.46 13.85
C ALA A 36 -0.14 5.00 15.18
N ALA A 37 -0.91 4.31 16.02
CA ALA A 37 -0.43 3.75 17.28
C ALA A 37 0.67 2.69 17.06
N MET A 38 0.55 1.83 16.05
CA MET A 38 1.55 0.82 15.73
C MET A 38 2.85 1.45 15.17
N ILE A 39 2.76 2.50 14.37
CA ILE A 39 3.91 3.26 13.89
C ILE A 39 4.64 3.90 15.07
N ALA A 40 3.91 4.56 15.97
CA ALA A 40 4.48 5.17 17.18
C ALA A 40 5.15 4.13 18.09
N LYS A 41 4.56 2.93 18.24
CA LYS A 41 5.16 1.81 19.01
C LYS A 41 6.49 1.33 18.41
N LYS A 42 6.73 1.59 17.13
CA LYS A 42 7.97 1.31 16.42
C LYS A 42 8.87 2.57 16.28
N ASP A 43 8.67 3.58 17.14
CA ASP A 43 9.42 4.84 17.15
C ASP A 43 9.37 5.62 15.81
N GLY A 44 8.35 5.40 15.00
CA GLY A 44 8.07 6.19 13.81
C GLY A 44 7.19 7.42 14.13
N HIS A 45 7.24 8.42 13.28
CA HIS A 45 6.54 9.69 13.45
C HIS A 45 5.47 9.85 12.37
N VAL A 46 4.18 9.80 12.76
CA VAL A 46 3.09 10.09 11.84
C VAL A 46 2.99 11.60 11.64
N LEU A 47 3.15 12.03 10.40
CA LEU A 47 3.04 13.43 10.04
C LEU A 47 1.57 13.85 9.92
N PRO A 48 1.21 15.07 10.38
CA PRO A 48 -0.08 15.67 10.06
C PRO A 48 -0.27 15.77 8.53
N GLU A 49 -1.51 15.77 8.07
CA GLU A 49 -1.83 15.84 6.64
C GLU A 49 -1.23 17.08 5.97
N GLU A 50 -1.21 18.21 6.68
CA GLU A 50 -0.73 19.51 6.20
C GLU A 50 0.78 19.72 6.40
N ALA A 51 1.49 18.75 6.96
CA ALA A 51 2.92 18.90 7.22
C ALA A 51 3.70 19.09 5.92
N GLN A 52 4.53 20.14 5.89
CA GLN A 52 5.48 20.37 4.77
C GLN A 52 6.79 19.58 4.95
N THR A 53 6.91 18.83 6.03
CA THR A 53 8.08 18.03 6.34
C THR A 53 8.23 16.88 5.33
N GLU A 54 9.45 16.63 4.90
CA GLU A 54 9.78 15.46 4.06
C GLU A 54 9.37 14.17 4.78
N SER A 55 8.77 13.26 4.04
CA SER A 55 8.41 11.94 4.54
C SER A 55 9.34 10.88 3.98
N ASP A 56 9.60 9.83 4.77
CA ASP A 56 10.35 8.64 4.33
C ASP A 56 9.42 7.56 3.76
N LEU A 57 8.17 7.56 4.24
CA LEU A 57 7.18 6.53 3.96
C LEU A 57 5.79 7.16 3.80
N SER A 58 5.08 6.74 2.77
CA SER A 58 3.65 7.01 2.61
C SER A 58 2.88 5.69 2.70
N ILE A 59 1.91 5.60 3.59
CA ILE A 59 1.03 4.43 3.74
C ILE A 59 -0.39 4.87 3.37
N HIS A 60 -1.01 4.13 2.44
CA HIS A 60 -2.42 4.30 2.11
C HIS A 60 -3.18 3.00 2.33
N ILE A 61 -4.27 3.06 3.12
CA ILE A 61 -5.09 1.90 3.46
C ILE A 61 -6.45 2.05 2.79
N THR A 62 -6.74 1.22 1.80
CA THR A 62 -8.00 1.33 1.05
C THR A 62 -9.22 0.90 1.86
N GLY A 63 -9.01 0.10 2.90
CA GLY A 63 -10.09 -0.56 3.63
C GLY A 63 -10.62 -1.80 2.88
N ASN A 64 -11.71 -2.35 3.40
CA ASN A 64 -12.33 -3.54 2.84
C ASN A 64 -13.37 -3.21 1.77
N VAL A 65 -13.58 -4.16 0.84
CA VAL A 65 -14.67 -4.06 -0.12
C VAL A 65 -16.00 -4.17 0.62
N PRO A 66 -16.92 -3.21 0.45
CA PRO A 66 -18.24 -3.27 1.09
C PRO A 66 -19.02 -4.51 0.67
N THR A 67 -19.92 -4.97 1.55
CA THR A 67 -20.84 -6.06 1.22
C THR A 67 -21.93 -5.54 0.28
N PHE A 68 -22.10 -6.16 -0.87
CA PHE A 68 -23.19 -5.92 -1.81
C PHE A 68 -23.65 -7.22 -2.46
N SER A 69 -24.88 -7.27 -3.00
CA SER A 69 -25.48 -8.51 -3.48
C SER A 69 -24.76 -9.10 -4.70
N LYS A 70 -24.66 -8.34 -5.79
CA LYS A 70 -23.98 -8.77 -7.03
C LYS A 70 -23.32 -7.59 -7.73
N LEU A 71 -22.20 -7.83 -8.42
CA LEU A 71 -21.54 -6.82 -9.26
C LEU A 71 -22.48 -6.25 -10.35
N THR A 72 -23.33 -7.10 -10.90
CA THR A 72 -24.29 -6.73 -11.95
C THR A 72 -25.47 -5.93 -11.45
N GLU A 73 -25.67 -5.83 -10.15
CA GLU A 73 -26.76 -5.09 -9.51
C GLU A 73 -26.31 -3.75 -8.93
N LEU A 74 -25.01 -3.44 -8.98
CA LEU A 74 -24.48 -2.15 -8.57
C LEU A 74 -25.02 -1.05 -9.46
N SER A 75 -25.51 0.01 -8.83
CA SER A 75 -25.78 1.28 -9.51
C SER A 75 -24.48 1.90 -10.02
N ARG A 76 -24.59 2.81 -10.96
CA ARG A 76 -23.42 3.55 -11.47
C ARG A 76 -22.69 4.28 -10.34
N ASP A 77 -23.41 4.93 -9.44
CA ASP A 77 -22.82 5.69 -8.33
C ASP A 77 -22.08 4.79 -7.33
N GLU A 78 -22.61 3.59 -7.06
CA GLU A 78 -21.93 2.62 -6.19
C GLU A 78 -20.66 2.09 -6.86
N TRP A 79 -20.72 1.81 -8.15
CA TRP A 79 -19.57 1.40 -8.93
C TRP A 79 -18.47 2.47 -8.95
N ASP A 80 -18.84 3.72 -9.22
CA ASP A 80 -17.89 4.83 -9.27
C ASP A 80 -17.23 5.07 -7.90
N LYS A 81 -17.96 4.94 -6.79
CA LYS A 81 -17.38 4.97 -5.43
C LYS A 81 -16.35 3.87 -5.17
N LEU A 82 -16.60 2.67 -5.67
CA LEU A 82 -15.65 1.56 -5.54
C LEU A 82 -14.39 1.80 -6.38
N ILE A 83 -14.54 2.29 -7.60
CA ILE A 83 -13.41 2.68 -8.45
C ILE A 83 -12.60 3.80 -7.79
N ASP A 84 -13.25 4.79 -7.21
CA ASP A 84 -12.57 5.86 -6.48
C ASP A 84 -11.78 5.30 -5.31
N GLN A 85 -12.40 4.49 -4.47
CA GLN A 85 -11.77 3.95 -3.26
C GLN A 85 -10.55 3.06 -3.56
N PHE A 86 -10.63 2.20 -4.58
CA PHE A 86 -9.62 1.17 -4.83
C PHE A 86 -8.66 1.49 -5.98
N ILE A 87 -8.97 2.48 -6.81
CA ILE A 87 -8.16 2.82 -7.99
C ILE A 87 -7.75 4.30 -7.98
N ASN A 88 -8.72 5.24 -8.04
CA ASN A 88 -8.41 6.66 -8.26
C ASN A 88 -7.72 7.30 -7.05
N ILE A 89 -8.22 7.04 -5.83
CA ILE A 89 -7.63 7.60 -4.60
C ILE A 89 -6.21 7.03 -4.38
N PRO A 90 -5.96 5.71 -4.43
CA PRO A 90 -4.60 5.17 -4.36
C PRO A 90 -3.65 5.74 -5.40
N ALA A 91 -4.10 5.92 -6.65
CA ALA A 91 -3.30 6.52 -7.71
C ALA A 91 -2.94 7.98 -7.38
N THR A 92 -3.92 8.78 -6.95
CA THR A 92 -3.72 10.19 -6.57
C THR A 92 -2.77 10.33 -5.38
N VAL A 93 -2.94 9.49 -4.35
CA VAL A 93 -2.06 9.47 -3.17
C VAL A 93 -0.64 9.09 -3.57
N THR A 94 -0.49 8.11 -4.46
CA THR A 94 0.82 7.70 -4.98
C THR A 94 1.52 8.85 -5.72
N GLN A 95 0.82 9.55 -6.61
CA GLN A 95 1.37 10.71 -7.32
C GLN A 95 1.82 11.80 -6.36
N LYS A 96 0.98 12.18 -5.39
CA LYS A 96 1.31 13.17 -4.36
C LYS A 96 2.53 12.75 -3.51
N ALA A 97 2.60 11.46 -3.14
CA ALA A 97 3.72 10.94 -2.38
C ALA A 97 5.03 10.99 -3.18
N ILE A 98 5.01 10.62 -4.45
CA ILE A 98 6.18 10.70 -5.33
C ILE A 98 6.70 12.14 -5.40
N SER A 99 5.83 13.11 -5.66
CA SER A 99 6.20 14.54 -5.67
C SER A 99 6.77 15.01 -4.33
N ALA A 100 6.20 14.53 -3.22
CA ALA A 100 6.67 14.89 -1.87
C ALA A 100 8.05 14.29 -1.51
N PHE A 101 8.47 13.21 -2.17
CA PHE A 101 9.80 12.62 -2.00
C PHE A 101 10.89 13.30 -2.83
N VAL A 102 10.51 14.19 -3.74
CA VAL A 102 11.46 14.98 -4.49
C VAL A 102 11.99 16.12 -3.60
N PRO A 103 13.30 16.29 -3.47
CA PRO A 103 13.86 17.37 -2.68
C PRO A 103 13.31 18.74 -3.08
N GLY A 104 12.73 19.46 -2.11
CA GLY A 104 12.08 20.75 -2.32
C GLY A 104 10.69 20.68 -2.95
N GLY A 105 10.04 19.49 -2.98
CA GLY A 105 8.64 19.33 -3.41
C GLY A 105 8.41 19.73 -4.88
N SER A 106 9.31 19.36 -5.77
CA SER A 106 9.29 19.78 -7.17
C SER A 106 8.66 18.75 -8.09
N ASP A 107 7.84 19.19 -9.03
CA ASP A 107 7.32 18.36 -10.12
C ASP A 107 8.27 18.28 -11.35
N ASP A 108 9.50 18.82 -11.24
CA ASP A 108 10.50 18.76 -12.30
C ASP A 108 11.04 17.32 -12.43
N PRO A 109 10.79 16.63 -13.58
CA PRO A 109 11.23 15.26 -13.79
C PRO A 109 12.72 15.02 -13.58
N ARG A 110 13.56 16.05 -13.80
CA ARG A 110 15.01 15.97 -13.64
C ARG A 110 15.45 15.77 -12.19
N LYS A 111 14.61 16.14 -11.22
CA LYS A 111 14.87 16.01 -9.79
C LYS A 111 14.43 14.66 -9.23
N PHE A 112 13.62 13.89 -9.97
CA PHE A 112 13.11 12.59 -9.50
C PHE A 112 14.21 11.56 -9.26
N LYS A 113 15.36 11.67 -9.93
CA LYS A 113 16.52 10.79 -9.69
C LYS A 113 17.06 10.92 -8.26
N ASP A 114 16.85 12.04 -7.60
CA ASP A 114 17.32 12.32 -6.24
C ASP A 114 16.25 11.97 -5.19
N ALA A 115 15.03 11.66 -5.63
CA ALA A 115 13.93 11.28 -4.76
C ALA A 115 14.17 9.90 -4.12
N LYS A 116 13.87 9.82 -2.82
CA LYS A 116 13.98 8.59 -2.02
C LYS A 116 12.75 8.45 -1.16
N GLY A 117 12.16 7.28 -1.14
CA GLY A 117 11.00 7.01 -0.29
C GLY A 117 10.35 5.68 -0.59
N ARG A 118 9.43 5.31 0.25
CA ARG A 118 8.62 4.12 0.10
C ARG A 118 7.14 4.50 0.12
N ILE A 119 6.39 3.90 -0.78
CA ILE A 119 4.92 4.02 -0.81
C ILE A 119 4.38 2.63 -0.60
N VAL A 120 3.54 2.46 0.39
CA VAL A 120 2.86 1.20 0.68
C VAL A 120 1.36 1.40 0.55
N ILE A 121 0.75 0.64 -0.36
CA ILE A 121 -0.70 0.59 -0.50
C ILE A 121 -1.16 -0.72 0.11
N VAL A 122 -2.01 -0.62 1.14
CA VAL A 122 -2.67 -1.78 1.74
C VAL A 122 -4.04 -1.91 1.11
N GLY A 123 -4.18 -2.90 0.23
CA GLY A 123 -5.43 -3.19 -0.48
C GLY A 123 -6.41 -3.99 0.37
N PRO A 124 -7.60 -4.31 -0.18
CA PRO A 124 -8.64 -5.00 0.55
C PRO A 124 -8.22 -6.41 0.96
N ALA A 125 -8.52 -6.78 2.20
CA ALA A 125 -8.26 -8.10 2.72
C ALA A 125 -9.17 -9.15 2.10
N LEU A 126 -8.63 -10.35 1.91
CA LEU A 126 -9.42 -11.54 1.59
C LEU A 126 -9.69 -12.31 2.89
N PRO A 127 -10.94 -12.34 3.38
CA PRO A 127 -11.27 -12.98 4.65
C PRO A 127 -10.88 -14.45 4.68
N ALA A 128 -10.30 -14.92 5.79
CA ALA A 128 -9.96 -16.31 6.04
C ALA A 128 -11.10 -17.05 6.75
N GLY A 129 -11.10 -18.37 6.64
CA GLY A 129 -11.88 -19.26 7.52
C GLY A 129 -13.40 -19.23 7.37
N LYS A 130 -13.99 -18.20 6.85
CA LYS A 130 -15.38 -18.20 6.41
C LYS A 130 -15.41 -18.86 5.03
N LYS A 131 -16.37 -19.77 4.80
CA LYS A 131 -16.72 -20.16 3.43
C LYS A 131 -17.29 -18.93 2.72
N ILE A 132 -16.39 -18.09 2.23
CA ILE A 132 -16.78 -17.00 1.34
C ILE A 132 -17.33 -17.69 0.11
N SER A 133 -18.54 -17.35 -0.30
CA SER A 133 -19.06 -17.84 -1.56
C SER A 133 -18.10 -17.45 -2.69
N GLY A 134 -17.98 -18.27 -3.71
CA GLY A 134 -17.13 -17.94 -4.87
C GLY A 134 -17.46 -16.56 -5.45
N HIS A 135 -18.69 -16.13 -5.30
CA HIS A 135 -19.22 -14.85 -5.71
C HIS A 135 -18.68 -13.67 -4.85
N GLU A 136 -18.64 -13.78 -3.53
CA GLU A 136 -18.07 -12.77 -2.66
C GLU A 136 -16.56 -12.64 -2.86
N ARG A 137 -15.87 -13.78 -3.03
CA ARG A 137 -14.46 -13.80 -3.36
C ARG A 137 -14.17 -13.06 -4.67
N ALA A 138 -14.97 -13.34 -5.72
CA ALA A 138 -14.80 -12.70 -7.02
C ALA A 138 -14.89 -11.17 -6.95
N LYS A 139 -15.80 -10.62 -6.13
CA LYS A 139 -15.93 -9.17 -5.92
C LYS A 139 -14.65 -8.55 -5.36
N ILE A 140 -14.07 -9.17 -4.33
CA ILE A 140 -12.84 -8.68 -3.72
C ILE A 140 -11.68 -8.78 -4.72
N GLU A 141 -11.56 -9.89 -5.42
CA GLU A 141 -10.47 -10.13 -6.37
C GLU A 141 -10.51 -9.21 -7.60
N VAL A 142 -11.66 -8.65 -7.97
CA VAL A 142 -11.75 -7.61 -9.01
C VAL A 142 -10.88 -6.41 -8.64
N PHE A 143 -11.05 -5.88 -7.42
CA PHE A 143 -10.29 -4.71 -6.98
C PHE A 143 -8.84 -5.05 -6.64
N ARG A 144 -8.58 -6.20 -6.01
CA ARG A 144 -7.20 -6.69 -5.79
C ARG A 144 -6.46 -6.87 -7.11
N GLY A 145 -7.12 -7.44 -8.11
CA GLY A 145 -6.55 -7.64 -9.44
C GLY A 145 -6.24 -6.34 -10.17
N ALA A 146 -7.09 -5.33 -10.04
CA ALA A 146 -6.89 -4.02 -10.67
C ALA A 146 -5.70 -3.25 -10.08
N MET A 147 -5.41 -3.41 -8.78
CA MET A 147 -4.31 -2.70 -8.11
C MET A 147 -2.92 -3.24 -8.50
N ARG A 148 -2.80 -4.51 -8.86
CA ARG A 148 -1.51 -5.15 -9.17
C ARG A 148 -0.78 -4.52 -10.35
N PRO A 149 -1.39 -4.36 -11.55
CA PRO A 149 -0.74 -3.72 -12.68
C PRO A 149 -0.30 -2.29 -12.37
N PHE A 150 -1.10 -1.56 -11.58
CA PHE A 150 -0.78 -0.19 -11.19
C PHE A 150 0.58 -0.11 -10.48
N ALA A 151 0.76 -0.86 -9.39
CA ALA A 151 2.02 -0.82 -8.63
C ALA A 151 3.23 -1.26 -9.48
N THR A 152 3.05 -2.28 -10.33
CA THR A 152 4.11 -2.75 -11.22
C THR A 152 4.49 -1.69 -12.26
N THR A 153 3.50 -1.07 -12.91
CA THR A 153 3.73 -0.05 -13.94
C THR A 153 4.42 1.18 -13.36
N VAL A 154 3.94 1.67 -12.20
CA VAL A 154 4.56 2.84 -11.54
C VAL A 154 6.01 2.53 -11.15
N ASN A 155 6.31 1.35 -10.63
CA ASN A 155 7.70 0.98 -10.31
C ASN A 155 8.60 0.91 -11.55
N GLN A 156 8.09 0.42 -12.69
CA GLN A 156 8.83 0.43 -13.95
C GLN A 156 9.11 1.85 -14.42
N GLU A 157 8.13 2.74 -14.36
CA GLU A 157 8.31 4.15 -14.71
C GLU A 157 9.34 4.83 -13.80
N LEU A 158 9.22 4.64 -12.48
CA LEU A 158 10.15 5.20 -11.50
C LEU A 158 11.59 4.71 -11.72
N SER A 159 11.78 3.42 -12.03
CA SER A 159 13.12 2.85 -12.23
C SER A 159 13.70 3.13 -13.61
N ASP A 160 12.91 2.93 -14.65
CA ASP A 160 13.42 2.88 -16.02
C ASP A 160 13.43 4.26 -16.68
N VAL A 161 12.45 5.11 -16.37
CA VAL A 161 12.32 6.44 -16.96
C VAL A 161 12.92 7.49 -16.03
N LEU A 162 12.46 7.54 -14.78
CA LEU A 162 12.83 8.62 -13.84
C LEU A 162 14.13 8.33 -13.07
N LYS A 163 14.66 7.10 -13.12
CA LYS A 163 15.87 6.66 -12.38
C LYS A 163 15.79 6.95 -10.87
N SER A 164 14.60 6.92 -10.33
CA SER A 164 14.29 7.27 -8.94
C SER A 164 14.55 6.09 -7.99
N ASN A 165 14.89 6.40 -6.73
CA ASN A 165 14.97 5.44 -5.64
C ASN A 165 13.66 5.30 -4.85
N VAL A 166 12.57 5.89 -5.34
CA VAL A 166 11.23 5.65 -4.81
C VAL A 166 10.75 4.27 -5.23
N ARG A 167 10.05 3.57 -4.32
CA ARG A 167 9.43 2.26 -4.59
C ARG A 167 8.00 2.24 -4.09
N VAL A 168 7.12 1.66 -4.89
CA VAL A 168 5.71 1.42 -4.55
C VAL A 168 5.52 -0.06 -4.24
N PHE A 169 4.97 -0.34 -3.08
CA PHE A 169 4.65 -1.70 -2.65
C PHE A 169 3.14 -1.84 -2.47
N LEU A 170 2.61 -2.94 -2.95
CA LEU A 170 1.21 -3.31 -2.76
C LEU A 170 1.14 -4.51 -1.80
N ILE A 171 0.49 -4.32 -0.65
CA ILE A 171 0.16 -5.39 0.28
C ILE A 171 -1.30 -5.77 0.04
N LEU A 172 -1.54 -7.03 -0.32
CA LEU A 172 -2.87 -7.59 -0.48
C LEU A 172 -3.10 -8.64 0.61
N PRO A 173 -3.66 -8.24 1.76
CA PRO A 173 -3.86 -9.16 2.87
C PRO A 173 -4.75 -10.34 2.46
N GLY A 174 -4.32 -11.54 2.78
CA GLY A 174 -5.01 -12.78 2.50
C GLY A 174 -4.85 -13.76 3.66
N THR A 175 -4.92 -15.04 3.38
CA THR A 175 -4.80 -16.09 4.39
C THR A 175 -3.37 -16.61 4.44
N VAL A 176 -2.73 -16.53 5.61
CA VAL A 176 -1.45 -17.18 5.88
C VAL A 176 -1.71 -18.32 6.85
N ASP A 177 -1.36 -19.54 6.48
CA ASP A 177 -1.60 -20.77 7.28
C ASP A 177 -3.03 -20.89 7.80
N GLY A 178 -4.02 -20.52 6.98
CA GLY A 178 -5.44 -20.61 7.32
C GLY A 178 -5.94 -19.51 8.28
N LYS A 179 -5.10 -18.54 8.64
CA LYS A 179 -5.46 -17.41 9.51
C LYS A 179 -5.49 -16.10 8.74
N GLU A 180 -6.40 -15.21 9.12
CA GLU A 180 -6.38 -13.84 8.63
C GLU A 180 -5.13 -13.13 9.15
N PRO A 181 -4.39 -12.40 8.28
CA PRO A 181 -3.35 -11.54 8.77
C PRO A 181 -3.98 -10.44 9.62
N ASN A 182 -3.43 -10.24 10.80
CA ASN A 182 -3.81 -9.10 11.65
C ASN A 182 -3.01 -7.86 11.24
N ASP A 183 -3.40 -6.71 11.74
CA ASP A 183 -2.73 -5.44 11.46
C ASP A 183 -1.27 -5.44 11.91
N GLU A 184 -0.90 -6.19 12.95
CA GLU A 184 0.49 -6.34 13.40
C GLU A 184 1.34 -7.04 12.34
N ASN A 185 0.83 -8.10 11.69
CA ASN A 185 1.52 -8.78 10.60
C ASN A 185 1.73 -7.87 9.40
N ILE A 186 0.74 -7.04 9.08
CA ILE A 186 0.84 -6.04 8.01
C ILE A 186 1.89 -4.99 8.39
N MET A 187 1.90 -4.52 9.63
CA MET A 187 2.88 -3.56 10.12
C MET A 187 4.31 -4.13 10.16
N ASP A 188 4.48 -5.39 10.51
CA ASP A 188 5.79 -6.08 10.43
C ASP A 188 6.27 -6.18 8.98
N THR A 189 5.36 -6.42 8.04
CA THR A 189 5.67 -6.37 6.62
C THR A 189 6.09 -4.96 6.17
N ILE A 190 5.36 -3.94 6.59
CA ILE A 190 5.71 -2.54 6.29
C ILE A 190 7.11 -2.22 6.85
N ASN A 191 7.39 -2.63 8.08
CA ASN A 191 8.73 -2.47 8.68
C ASN A 191 9.82 -3.17 7.86
N TYR A 192 9.56 -4.38 7.35
CA TYR A 192 10.49 -5.07 6.44
C TYR A 192 10.67 -4.32 5.12
N LEU A 193 9.61 -3.77 4.53
CA LEU A 193 9.66 -3.02 3.26
C LEU A 193 10.47 -1.73 3.37
N MET A 194 10.71 -1.22 4.57
CA MET A 194 11.62 -0.10 4.83
C MET A 194 13.09 -0.50 4.86
N SER A 195 13.41 -1.80 4.86
CA SER A 195 14.81 -2.28 4.82
C SER A 195 15.40 -2.22 3.41
N ASP A 196 16.72 -2.19 3.33
CA ASP A 196 17.43 -2.28 2.05
C ASP A 196 17.28 -3.64 1.37
N GLU A 197 16.98 -4.69 2.13
CA GLU A 197 16.76 -6.05 1.63
C GLU A 197 15.47 -6.15 0.78
N SER A 198 14.53 -5.21 0.95
CA SER A 198 13.27 -5.18 0.21
C SER A 198 13.39 -4.64 -1.23
N GLN A 199 14.54 -4.11 -1.63
CA GLN A 199 14.71 -3.39 -2.89
C GLN A 199 14.41 -4.23 -4.15
N SER A 200 14.44 -5.55 -4.06
CA SER A 200 14.16 -6.46 -5.18
C SER A 200 12.70 -6.89 -5.33
N SER A 201 11.81 -6.48 -4.42
CA SER A 201 10.41 -6.91 -4.39
C SER A 201 9.50 -5.73 -4.71
N SER A 202 8.65 -5.85 -5.73
CA SER A 202 7.66 -4.82 -6.08
C SER A 202 6.27 -5.09 -5.50
N GLU A 203 6.00 -6.30 -5.03
CA GLU A 203 4.68 -6.72 -4.58
C GLU A 203 4.80 -7.73 -3.44
N VAL A 204 4.01 -7.55 -2.40
CA VAL A 204 3.85 -8.51 -1.31
C VAL A 204 2.39 -8.95 -1.27
N ILE A 205 2.17 -10.22 -1.54
CA ILE A 205 0.85 -10.85 -1.47
C ILE A 205 0.91 -11.91 -0.37
N PHE A 206 -0.08 -11.88 0.49
CA PHE A 206 -0.31 -12.94 1.47
C PHE A 206 -1.42 -13.85 1.00
#